data_c6a2bd9e8bac6de1719d6072ea093871
#
_entry.id   c6a2bd9e8bac6de1719d6072ea093871
#
_cell.length_a   1.000
_cell.length_b   1.000
_cell.length_c   1.000
_cell.angle_alpha   90.00
_cell.angle_beta   90.00
_cell.angle_gamma   90.00
#
_symmetry.space_group_name_H-M   'P 1'
#
loop_
_entity.id
_entity.type
_entity.pdbx_description
1 polymer ?
#
loop_
_entity_poly.entity_id
_entity_poly.type
_entity_poly.pdbx_seq_one_letter_code
_entity_poly.pdbx_strand_id
1 'polypeptide(L)'
;VYVAGFPHPQSGGDRNHKEIQNKKKKQKQERETIMFSTKKVLAVIGAGAMLFSVAACGSDTAGDNGGKKEITFQTWNLKNDKYTSYFEDLIAAYEKDHPDVTIKWADQPSDGYEDKLSTQAASGELPDIVDGGNSILYGLAKAGALLDVSKEAPDAEKDYYEGAWKAVTMQGNGIEKGAYGLPWYVNDGPTYWNTQLMQQCGLDPSKIPTTWDEYFEAGKTISEQCDGIYLSTTMGSNTEDYVTAGSKFINDDHSKYTFNDAAGVKQLQNFIDLYDEGGIPPEALDSSWSQQADFFQRGTLVAMAGSAYSADGFKQNSPDLYKNLAVGPRITDDGTSASVSYEMLGISSQSKHPDVAIDFARYVTNVENQIAFDKKAAVFPSAKGGLDDEYYKNIDESTLEGKALKITLDQVKTGYSSRPSELTDNNGYKNLQQQVALAMQGKQTAQQALDKAAKFANEKLTQ
;
A
#
# COMPACT_ATOMS: atom_id res chain seq x y z
N VAL A 1 -22.04 -56.67 19.91
CA VAL A 1 -21.54 -57.13 21.22
C VAL A 1 -20.29 -56.32 21.54
N TYR A 2 -20.33 -55.67 22.68
CA TYR A 2 -19.34 -54.87 23.41
C TYR A 2 -19.11 -53.41 22.98
N VAL A 3 -19.70 -52.56 23.83
CA VAL A 3 -19.45 -51.14 24.08
C VAL A 3 -18.15 -50.97 24.88
N ALA A 4 -17.27 -50.05 24.46
CA ALA A 4 -16.22 -49.51 25.33
C ALA A 4 -16.30 -47.99 25.35
N GLY A 5 -16.60 -47.42 26.51
CA GLY A 5 -16.82 -46.01 26.73
C GLY A 5 -15.53 -45.20 26.73
N PHE A 6 -15.61 -43.93 26.29
CA PHE A 6 -14.59 -42.92 26.43
C PHE A 6 -14.77 -42.16 27.76
N PRO A 7 -13.69 -41.84 28.47
CA PRO A 7 -13.79 -41.06 29.68
C PRO A 7 -13.90 -39.57 29.38
N HIS A 8 -14.76 -38.88 30.13
CA HIS A 8 -14.87 -37.43 30.21
C HIS A 8 -13.57 -36.76 30.65
N PRO A 9 -13.16 -35.64 30.09
CA PRO A 9 -12.09 -34.82 30.66
C PRO A 9 -12.63 -33.97 31.81
N GLN A 10 -12.03 -34.15 32.96
CA GLN A 10 -12.28 -33.34 34.14
C GLN A 10 -11.72 -31.93 34.01
N SER A 11 -12.44 -30.97 34.55
CA SER A 11 -12.19 -29.56 34.77
C SER A 11 -10.73 -29.17 35.06
N GLY A 12 -10.10 -28.50 34.08
CA GLY A 12 -8.81 -27.81 34.20
C GLY A 12 -8.88 -26.26 34.22
N GLY A 13 -10.06 -25.68 34.46
CA GLY A 13 -10.32 -24.24 34.27
C GLY A 13 -9.69 -23.27 35.27
N ASP A 14 -9.23 -23.75 36.42
CA ASP A 14 -8.89 -22.83 37.52
C ASP A 14 -7.38 -22.48 37.64
N ARG A 15 -6.49 -23.27 37.04
CA ARG A 15 -5.03 -22.99 37.06
C ARG A 15 -4.60 -21.96 36.04
N ASN A 16 -5.19 -21.97 34.86
CA ASN A 16 -4.84 -21.02 33.77
C ASN A 16 -5.27 -19.57 34.10
N HIS A 17 -6.38 -19.40 34.80
CA HIS A 17 -6.87 -18.06 35.17
C HIS A 17 -5.97 -17.36 36.22
N LYS A 18 -5.42 -18.10 37.18
CA LYS A 18 -4.48 -17.57 38.18
C LYS A 18 -3.10 -17.22 37.56
N GLU A 19 -2.65 -17.99 36.60
CA GLU A 19 -1.37 -17.73 35.91
C GLU A 19 -1.43 -16.49 35.03
N ILE A 20 -2.54 -16.27 34.32
CA ILE A 20 -2.79 -15.07 33.51
C ILE A 20 -2.92 -13.81 34.39
N GLN A 21 -3.60 -13.93 35.54
CA GLN A 21 -3.73 -12.83 36.49
C GLN A 21 -2.37 -12.45 37.14
N ASN A 22 -1.53 -13.43 37.40
CA ASN A 22 -0.19 -13.20 37.96
C ASN A 22 0.76 -12.57 36.91
N LYS A 23 0.68 -12.96 35.63
CA LYS A 23 1.44 -12.32 34.56
C LYS A 23 1.03 -10.86 34.36
N LYS A 24 -0.27 -10.56 34.38
CA LYS A 24 -0.78 -9.17 34.26
C LYS A 24 -0.35 -8.29 35.46
N LYS A 25 -0.33 -8.83 36.70
CA LYS A 25 0.17 -8.11 37.87
C LYS A 25 1.67 -7.82 37.77
N LYS A 26 2.48 -8.78 37.29
CA LYS A 26 3.92 -8.61 37.11
C LYS A 26 4.25 -7.55 36.05
N GLN A 27 3.55 -7.56 34.90
CA GLN A 27 3.70 -6.54 33.86
C GLN A 27 3.29 -5.14 34.34
N LYS A 28 2.24 -5.02 35.16
CA LYS A 28 1.85 -3.74 35.74
C LYS A 28 2.90 -3.20 36.72
N GLN A 29 3.48 -4.07 37.54
CA GLN A 29 4.52 -3.70 38.49
C GLN A 29 5.83 -3.29 37.81
N GLU A 30 6.21 -3.95 36.69
CA GLU A 30 7.36 -3.57 35.87
C GLU A 30 7.16 -2.20 35.20
N ARG A 31 5.95 -1.91 34.69
CA ARG A 31 5.60 -0.59 34.12
C ARG A 31 5.64 0.54 35.15
N GLU A 32 5.17 0.30 36.38
CA GLU A 32 5.23 1.27 37.46
C GLU A 32 6.68 1.55 37.91
N THR A 33 7.53 0.51 37.93
CA THR A 33 8.96 0.64 38.26
C THR A 33 9.73 1.46 37.20
N ILE A 34 9.42 1.28 35.92
CA ILE A 34 10.01 2.06 34.82
C ILE A 34 9.57 3.54 34.89
N MET A 35 8.30 3.80 35.24
CA MET A 35 7.76 5.14 35.35
C MET A 35 8.33 5.91 36.56
N PHE A 36 8.72 5.22 37.63
CA PHE A 36 9.42 5.85 38.78
C PHE A 36 10.90 6.11 38.53
N SER A 37 11.54 5.33 37.67
CA SER A 37 12.95 5.54 37.27
C SER A 37 13.13 6.77 36.39
N THR A 38 12.20 7.01 35.45
CA THR A 38 12.25 8.19 34.56
C THR A 38 12.00 9.52 35.26
N LYS A 39 11.27 9.55 36.36
CA LYS A 39 11.05 10.76 37.16
C LYS A 39 12.25 11.19 38.00
N LYS A 40 13.22 10.32 38.27
CA LYS A 40 14.44 10.63 39.01
C LYS A 40 15.62 11.14 38.14
N VAL A 41 15.56 10.98 36.83
CA VAL A 41 16.59 11.42 35.90
C VAL A 41 16.41 12.89 35.45
N LEU A 42 15.23 13.48 35.62
CA LEU A 42 14.90 14.85 35.21
C LEU A 42 15.21 15.93 36.25
N ALA A 43 15.83 15.59 37.40
CA ALA A 43 16.07 16.51 38.50
C ALA A 43 17.56 16.95 38.67
N VAL A 44 18.47 16.61 37.75
CA VAL A 44 19.91 16.88 37.90
C VAL A 44 20.54 17.72 36.76
N ILE A 45 19.76 18.19 35.80
CA ILE A 45 20.27 19.08 34.74
C ILE A 45 19.64 20.48 34.88
N GLY A 46 20.09 21.18 35.87
CA GLY A 46 19.67 22.55 36.13
C GLY A 46 20.69 23.32 36.96
N ALA A 47 21.95 23.42 36.54
CA ALA A 47 22.89 24.45 37.01
C ALA A 47 24.22 24.35 36.23
N GLY A 48 24.41 25.16 35.24
CA GLY A 48 25.67 25.23 34.50
C GLY A 48 25.55 26.10 33.26
N ALA A 49 24.98 27.29 33.43
CA ALA A 49 25.08 28.32 32.40
C ALA A 49 26.15 29.34 32.80
N MET A 50 26.91 29.75 31.81
CA MET A 50 27.68 30.98 31.65
C MET A 50 29.20 30.81 31.57
N LEU A 51 29.64 31.45 30.52
CA LEU A 51 30.95 31.98 30.17
C LEU A 51 31.74 31.11 29.18
N PHE A 52 31.61 31.47 27.91
CA PHE A 52 32.80 31.93 27.14
C PHE A 52 32.31 32.75 25.93
N SER A 53 32.68 34.01 26.00
CA SER A 53 32.43 35.01 25.00
C SER A 53 33.52 35.02 23.94
N VAL A 54 33.10 35.30 22.72
CA VAL A 54 33.71 36.16 21.70
C VAL A 54 35.20 35.95 21.37
N ALA A 55 35.46 35.46 20.17
CA ALA A 55 36.35 36.08 19.16
C ALA A 55 36.44 35.19 17.93
N ALA A 56 35.99 35.65 16.79
CA ALA A 56 36.81 35.85 15.60
C ALA A 56 35.91 35.99 14.38
N CYS A 57 35.76 37.21 13.90
CA CYS A 57 35.53 37.46 12.49
C CYS A 57 36.70 36.86 11.71
N GLY A 58 36.43 35.76 11.02
CA GLY A 58 37.24 35.21 9.97
C GLY A 58 36.39 35.16 8.73
N SER A 59 36.67 36.01 7.76
CA SER A 59 36.18 35.87 6.39
C SER A 59 36.77 34.59 5.81
N ASP A 60 36.06 33.50 5.94
CA ASP A 60 36.39 32.28 5.18
C ASP A 60 35.87 32.47 3.76
N THR A 61 36.76 32.84 2.88
CA THR A 61 36.69 32.40 1.49
C THR A 61 36.55 30.91 1.53
N ALA A 62 35.36 30.43 1.13
CA ALA A 62 35.10 29.01 0.88
C ALA A 62 36.12 28.53 -0.14
N GLY A 63 37.22 27.95 0.33
CA GLY A 63 38.03 27.07 -0.46
C GLY A 63 37.20 25.83 -0.72
N ASP A 64 36.94 25.61 -1.98
CA ASP A 64 36.43 24.32 -2.52
C ASP A 64 37.46 23.24 -2.12
N ASN A 65 37.29 22.69 -0.91
CA ASN A 65 37.92 21.46 -0.50
C ASN A 65 37.07 20.36 -1.15
N GLY A 66 37.53 19.77 -2.27
CA GLY A 66 36.94 18.72 -3.07
C GLY A 66 36.32 17.55 -2.30
N GLY A 67 35.35 17.87 -1.45
CA GLY A 67 34.52 16.94 -0.74
C GLY A 67 33.43 16.42 -1.71
N LYS A 68 33.23 15.09 -1.72
CA LYS A 68 32.16 14.47 -2.49
C LYS A 68 30.81 15.04 -2.05
N LYS A 69 29.90 15.20 -3.02
CA LYS A 69 28.49 15.49 -2.76
C LYS A 69 27.86 14.24 -2.14
N GLU A 70 27.29 14.38 -0.96
CA GLU A 70 26.63 13.27 -0.26
C GLU A 70 25.13 13.36 -0.46
N ILE A 71 24.52 12.27 -0.94
CA ILE A 71 23.08 12.09 -1.15
C ILE A 71 22.58 10.99 -0.25
N THR A 72 21.55 11.27 0.54
CA THR A 72 20.85 10.28 1.35
C THR A 72 19.64 9.73 0.58
N PHE A 73 19.62 8.41 0.41
CA PHE A 73 18.52 7.67 -0.21
C PHE A 73 17.83 6.80 0.83
N GLN A 74 16.59 7.08 1.18
CA GLN A 74 15.83 6.34 2.19
C GLN A 74 14.72 5.52 1.56
N THR A 75 14.73 4.22 1.89
CA THR A 75 13.73 3.23 1.48
C THR A 75 13.09 2.57 2.70
N TRP A 76 12.09 1.72 2.48
CA TRP A 76 11.49 0.89 3.51
C TRP A 76 11.44 -0.59 3.11
N ASN A 77 11.81 -1.47 4.07
CA ASN A 77 11.85 -2.93 3.92
C ASN A 77 12.65 -3.48 2.73
N LEU A 78 13.61 -2.73 2.18
CA LEU A 78 14.42 -3.16 1.05
C LEU A 78 15.84 -3.61 1.46
N LYS A 79 16.29 -3.30 2.68
CA LYS A 79 17.59 -3.78 3.19
C LYS A 79 17.45 -5.14 3.86
N ASN A 80 17.30 -6.16 3.04
CA ASN A 80 17.12 -7.55 3.43
C ASN A 80 17.89 -8.48 2.49
N ASP A 81 17.94 -9.78 2.79
CA ASP A 81 18.73 -10.78 2.03
C ASP A 81 18.35 -10.84 0.54
N LYS A 82 17.11 -10.48 0.19
CA LYS A 82 16.63 -10.54 -1.20
C LYS A 82 17.10 -9.35 -2.04
N TYR A 83 17.16 -8.15 -1.45
CA TYR A 83 17.34 -6.91 -2.21
C TYR A 83 18.66 -6.16 -1.91
N THR A 84 19.28 -6.38 -0.76
CA THR A 84 20.48 -5.61 -0.32
C THR A 84 21.58 -5.61 -1.38
N SER A 85 21.95 -6.78 -1.91
CA SER A 85 23.00 -6.86 -2.93
C SER A 85 22.67 -6.07 -4.20
N TYR A 86 21.41 -6.06 -4.61
CA TYR A 86 20.98 -5.30 -5.79
C TYR A 86 21.20 -3.79 -5.59
N PHE A 87 20.78 -3.24 -4.45
CA PHE A 87 20.93 -1.81 -4.19
C PHE A 87 22.39 -1.40 -3.96
N GLU A 88 23.19 -2.27 -3.33
CA GLU A 88 24.63 -2.03 -3.17
C GLU A 88 25.33 -1.99 -4.54
N ASP A 89 25.02 -2.94 -5.44
CA ASP A 89 25.57 -2.96 -6.80
C ASP A 89 25.10 -1.76 -7.64
N LEU A 90 23.82 -1.38 -7.53
CA LEU A 90 23.24 -0.22 -8.21
C LEU A 90 23.94 1.08 -7.79
N ILE A 91 24.11 1.27 -6.49
CA ILE A 91 24.80 2.44 -5.91
C ILE A 91 26.26 2.47 -6.33
N ALA A 92 26.96 1.34 -6.23
CA ALA A 92 28.37 1.25 -6.63
C ALA A 92 28.57 1.55 -8.12
N ALA A 93 27.63 1.13 -8.99
CA ALA A 93 27.67 1.44 -10.40
C ALA A 93 27.49 2.93 -10.66
N TYR A 94 26.54 3.59 -10.00
CA TYR A 94 26.32 5.01 -10.09
C TYR A 94 27.54 5.83 -9.59
N GLU A 95 28.08 5.50 -8.41
CA GLU A 95 29.24 6.19 -7.82
C GLU A 95 30.51 6.03 -8.65
N LYS A 96 30.65 4.92 -9.39
CA LYS A 96 31.76 4.69 -10.31
C LYS A 96 31.75 5.70 -11.47
N ASP A 97 30.54 6.00 -11.99
CA ASP A 97 30.38 6.95 -13.10
C ASP A 97 30.31 8.41 -12.61
N HIS A 98 30.03 8.60 -11.30
CA HIS A 98 29.96 9.89 -10.59
C HIS A 98 30.95 9.93 -9.41
N PRO A 99 32.27 10.00 -9.63
CA PRO A 99 33.28 9.83 -8.58
C PRO A 99 33.29 10.96 -7.51
N ASP A 100 32.62 12.07 -7.80
CA ASP A 100 32.39 13.19 -6.88
C ASP A 100 31.12 13.06 -6.04
N VAL A 101 30.36 11.94 -6.19
CA VAL A 101 29.13 11.67 -5.43
C VAL A 101 29.33 10.49 -4.48
N THR A 102 28.62 10.52 -3.36
CA THR A 102 28.47 9.37 -2.44
C THR A 102 27.01 9.23 -2.07
N ILE A 103 26.44 8.03 -2.25
CA ILE A 103 25.07 7.71 -1.90
C ILE A 103 25.02 6.98 -0.55
N LYS A 104 24.32 7.55 0.41
CA LYS A 104 24.05 6.93 1.71
C LYS A 104 22.66 6.31 1.70
N TRP A 105 22.61 5.00 1.48
CA TRP A 105 21.36 4.26 1.52
C TRP A 105 20.98 3.91 2.96
N ALA A 106 19.83 4.45 3.40
CA ALA A 106 19.16 4.14 4.65
C ALA A 106 17.88 3.34 4.36
N ASP A 107 17.58 2.34 5.17
CA ASP A 107 16.35 1.57 5.07
C ASP A 107 15.61 1.56 6.41
N GLN A 108 14.30 1.54 6.37
CA GLN A 108 13.46 1.63 7.55
C GLN A 108 12.41 0.49 7.55
N PRO A 109 11.95 0.05 8.73
CA PRO A 109 10.75 -0.78 8.81
C PRO A 109 9.53 -0.03 8.26
N SER A 110 8.54 -0.76 7.71
CA SER A 110 7.26 -0.19 7.26
C SER A 110 6.47 0.43 8.43
N ASP A 111 6.53 -0.20 9.60
CA ASP A 111 5.82 0.29 10.79
C ASP A 111 6.39 1.65 11.24
N GLY A 112 5.55 2.68 11.20
CA GLY A 112 5.94 4.04 11.58
C GLY A 112 6.78 4.80 10.55
N TYR A 113 6.92 4.27 9.33
CA TYR A 113 7.70 4.91 8.27
C TYR A 113 7.18 6.30 7.89
N GLU A 114 5.86 6.42 7.68
CA GLU A 114 5.20 7.70 7.37
C GLU A 114 5.37 8.73 8.48
N ASP A 115 5.17 8.34 9.74
CA ASP A 115 5.36 9.21 10.90
C ASP A 115 6.81 9.69 11.01
N LYS A 116 7.76 8.82 10.69
CA LYS A 116 9.18 9.16 10.67
C LYS A 116 9.51 10.19 9.60
N LEU A 117 9.04 9.99 8.35
CA LEU A 117 9.24 10.93 7.26
C LEU A 117 8.63 12.31 7.57
N SER A 118 7.42 12.32 8.13
CA SER A 118 6.75 13.54 8.57
C SER A 118 7.56 14.28 9.65
N THR A 119 8.14 13.54 10.60
CA THR A 119 9.00 14.11 11.64
C THR A 119 10.31 14.66 11.06
N GLN A 120 10.96 13.93 10.15
CA GLN A 120 12.18 14.36 9.46
C GLN A 120 11.91 15.60 8.61
N ALA A 121 10.79 15.67 7.89
CA ALA A 121 10.39 16.84 7.12
C ALA A 121 10.20 18.07 8.02
N ALA A 122 9.50 17.92 9.15
CA ALA A 122 9.24 19.00 10.10
C ALA A 122 10.52 19.51 10.81
N SER A 123 11.52 18.64 11.02
CA SER A 123 12.81 19.00 11.64
C SER A 123 13.85 19.54 10.65
N GLY A 124 13.58 19.52 9.34
CA GLY A 124 14.56 19.90 8.32
C GLY A 124 15.63 18.84 8.05
N GLU A 125 15.31 17.58 8.36
CA GLU A 125 16.21 16.42 8.27
C GLU A 125 15.68 15.35 7.29
N LEU A 126 14.76 15.74 6.37
CA LEU A 126 14.26 14.81 5.37
C LEU A 126 15.41 14.35 4.46
N PRO A 127 15.63 13.05 4.25
CA PRO A 127 16.61 12.55 3.29
C PRO A 127 16.42 13.16 1.90
N ASP A 128 17.50 13.25 1.11
CA ASP A 128 17.48 13.86 -0.22
C ASP A 128 16.50 13.16 -1.16
N ILE A 129 16.40 11.83 -1.04
CA ILE A 129 15.46 11.00 -1.79
C ILE A 129 14.73 10.08 -0.83
N VAL A 130 13.41 10.03 -0.94
CA VAL A 130 12.54 9.18 -0.12
C VAL A 130 11.64 8.32 -1.00
N ASP A 131 11.55 7.05 -0.64
CA ASP A 131 10.65 6.06 -1.21
C ASP A 131 9.27 6.15 -0.56
N GLY A 132 8.20 6.06 -1.33
CA GLY A 132 6.85 6.03 -0.79
C GLY A 132 5.75 6.02 -1.85
N GLY A 133 4.58 5.54 -1.45
CA GLY A 133 3.38 5.62 -2.28
C GLY A 133 2.71 7.00 -2.25
N ASN A 134 1.60 7.14 -3.00
CA ASN A 134 0.88 8.42 -3.19
C ASN A 134 0.58 9.15 -1.88
N SER A 135 0.16 8.45 -0.82
CA SER A 135 -0.19 9.07 0.43
C SER A 135 1.00 9.74 1.09
N ILE A 136 2.11 9.04 1.19
CA ILE A 136 3.33 9.53 1.82
C ILE A 136 3.83 10.80 1.09
N LEU A 137 3.97 10.71 -0.24
CA LEU A 137 4.48 11.82 -1.03
C LEU A 137 3.54 13.03 -1.02
N TYR A 138 2.21 12.80 -1.03
CA TYR A 138 1.26 13.90 -0.91
C TYR A 138 1.40 14.63 0.45
N GLY A 139 1.48 13.90 1.55
CA GLY A 139 1.69 14.48 2.87
C GLY A 139 2.96 15.35 2.93
N LEU A 140 4.06 14.86 2.35
CA LEU A 140 5.32 15.59 2.26
C LEU A 140 5.23 16.80 1.31
N ALA A 141 4.55 16.67 0.15
CA ALA A 141 4.32 17.77 -0.79
C ALA A 141 3.47 18.87 -0.14
N LYS A 142 2.39 18.49 0.56
CA LYS A 142 1.54 19.42 1.32
C LYS A 142 2.33 20.17 2.39
N ALA A 143 3.30 19.53 3.02
CA ALA A 143 4.20 20.15 3.97
C ALA A 143 5.28 21.05 3.31
N GLY A 144 5.32 21.13 1.97
CA GLY A 144 6.36 21.85 1.22
C GLY A 144 7.73 21.18 1.29
N ALA A 145 7.79 19.91 1.68
CA ALA A 145 9.04 19.18 1.90
C ALA A 145 9.57 18.49 0.63
N LEU A 146 8.81 18.47 -0.48
CA LEU A 146 9.23 17.90 -1.76
C LEU A 146 9.40 18.98 -2.82
N LEU A 147 10.32 18.74 -3.74
CA LEU A 147 10.49 19.51 -4.98
C LEU A 147 9.43 19.14 -6.01
N ASP A 148 9.02 20.12 -6.81
CA ASP A 148 8.25 19.89 -8.02
C ASP A 148 9.19 19.46 -9.16
N VAL A 149 9.31 18.16 -9.37
CA VAL A 149 10.19 17.58 -10.39
C VAL A 149 9.82 18.06 -11.80
N SER A 150 8.53 18.39 -12.07
CA SER A 150 8.13 18.92 -13.37
C SER A 150 8.73 20.30 -13.68
N LYS A 151 9.14 21.05 -12.66
CA LYS A 151 9.87 22.33 -12.82
C LYS A 151 11.38 22.12 -12.91
N GLU A 152 11.92 21.24 -12.07
CA GLU A 152 13.37 21.01 -11.97
C GLU A 152 13.91 20.13 -13.10
N ALA A 153 13.12 19.18 -13.59
CA ALA A 153 13.45 18.26 -14.69
C ALA A 153 12.24 18.05 -15.63
N PRO A 154 11.85 19.07 -16.40
CA PRO A 154 10.63 19.07 -17.21
C PRO A 154 10.61 18.03 -18.34
N ASP A 155 11.74 17.43 -18.65
CA ASP A 155 11.86 16.34 -19.63
C ASP A 155 11.60 14.96 -19.03
N ALA A 156 11.56 14.82 -17.71
CA ALA A 156 11.42 13.53 -17.02
C ALA A 156 10.10 12.81 -17.34
N GLU A 157 9.00 13.54 -17.59
CA GLU A 157 7.71 12.97 -17.99
C GLU A 157 7.80 12.00 -19.17
N LYS A 158 8.75 12.25 -20.09
CA LYS A 158 8.91 11.43 -21.30
C LYS A 158 9.36 10.00 -21.02
N ASP A 159 9.99 9.79 -19.86
CA ASP A 159 10.60 8.53 -19.47
C ASP A 159 9.58 7.53 -18.90
N TYR A 160 8.36 7.99 -18.56
CA TYR A 160 7.36 7.17 -17.87
C TYR A 160 6.06 7.00 -18.67
N TYR A 161 5.29 5.94 -18.36
CA TYR A 161 3.94 5.80 -18.87
C TYR A 161 3.04 6.94 -18.35
N GLU A 162 2.06 7.33 -19.14
CA GLU A 162 1.15 8.44 -18.80
C GLU A 162 0.45 8.24 -17.44
N GLY A 163 -0.04 7.03 -17.17
CA GLY A 163 -0.68 6.69 -15.89
C GLY A 163 0.27 6.83 -14.70
N ALA A 164 1.53 6.44 -14.88
CA ALA A 164 2.57 6.56 -13.87
C ALA A 164 2.91 8.04 -13.58
N TRP A 165 3.08 8.86 -14.63
CA TRP A 165 3.33 10.29 -14.45
C TRP A 165 2.14 11.02 -13.80
N LYS A 166 0.91 10.65 -14.17
CA LYS A 166 -0.29 11.16 -13.49
C LYS A 166 -0.33 10.81 -12.01
N ALA A 167 0.18 9.64 -11.62
CA ALA A 167 0.20 9.23 -10.22
C ALA A 167 1.11 10.08 -9.32
N VAL A 168 2.21 10.64 -9.85
CA VAL A 168 3.09 11.58 -9.14
C VAL A 168 2.64 13.04 -9.27
N THR A 169 1.65 13.32 -10.16
CA THR A 169 1.12 14.67 -10.36
C THR A 169 0.05 14.96 -9.31
N MET A 170 0.32 15.92 -8.46
CA MET A 170 -0.53 16.31 -7.33
C MET A 170 -0.98 17.76 -7.47
N GLN A 171 -2.15 18.09 -6.90
CA GLN A 171 -2.70 19.45 -6.88
C GLN A 171 -3.75 19.59 -5.75
N GLY A 172 -4.15 20.83 -5.49
CA GLY A 172 -5.22 21.12 -4.52
C GLY A 172 -4.70 21.26 -3.09
N ASN A 173 -5.55 21.76 -2.22
CA ASN A 173 -5.31 21.83 -0.77
C ASN A 173 -4.02 22.57 -0.36
N GLY A 174 -3.67 23.63 -1.10
CA GLY A 174 -2.41 24.37 -0.90
C GLY A 174 -1.21 23.83 -1.68
N ILE A 175 -1.36 22.69 -2.38
CA ILE A 175 -0.33 22.17 -3.28
C ILE A 175 -0.53 22.79 -4.66
N GLU A 176 0.49 23.44 -5.20
CA GLU A 176 0.53 23.86 -6.60
C GLU A 176 0.57 22.62 -7.50
N LYS A 177 -0.14 22.65 -8.65
CA LYS A 177 -0.10 21.53 -9.58
C LYS A 177 1.31 21.27 -10.06
N GLY A 178 1.85 20.06 -9.78
CA GLY A 178 3.20 19.66 -10.13
C GLY A 178 3.43 18.17 -9.94
N ALA A 179 4.59 17.67 -10.37
CA ALA A 179 5.03 16.30 -10.14
C ALA A 179 5.96 16.25 -8.91
N TYR A 180 5.52 15.64 -7.83
CA TYR A 180 6.26 15.62 -6.55
C TYR A 180 7.04 14.32 -6.30
N GLY A 181 7.48 13.69 -7.37
CA GLY A 181 8.33 12.52 -7.36
C GLY A 181 8.56 11.96 -8.75
N LEU A 182 9.32 10.87 -8.82
CA LEU A 182 9.52 10.07 -10.03
C LEU A 182 8.82 8.72 -9.82
N PRO A 183 8.01 8.23 -10.77
CA PRO A 183 7.43 6.90 -10.68
C PRO A 183 8.52 5.84 -10.67
N TRP A 184 8.41 4.87 -9.76
CA TRP A 184 9.40 3.82 -9.66
C TRP A 184 8.87 2.48 -10.19
N TYR A 185 7.98 1.83 -9.46
CA TYR A 185 7.40 0.57 -9.93
C TYR A 185 5.89 0.50 -9.66
N VAL A 186 5.25 -0.47 -10.32
CA VAL A 186 3.84 -0.77 -10.15
C VAL A 186 3.69 -2.10 -9.43
N ASN A 187 2.90 -2.09 -8.36
CA ASN A 187 2.52 -3.30 -7.65
C ASN A 187 1.02 -3.55 -7.86
N ASP A 188 0.70 -4.59 -8.63
CA ASP A 188 -0.66 -4.98 -8.93
C ASP A 188 -0.77 -6.48 -9.22
N GLY A 189 -1.98 -6.97 -9.46
CA GLY A 189 -2.20 -8.36 -9.80
C GLY A 189 -3.67 -8.68 -10.11
N PRO A 190 -3.93 -9.93 -10.50
CA PRO A 190 -5.25 -10.40 -10.86
C PRO A 190 -6.13 -10.68 -9.64
N THR A 191 -7.36 -11.03 -9.89
CA THR A 191 -8.22 -11.74 -8.93
C THR A 191 -8.03 -13.25 -9.11
N TYR A 192 -7.71 -13.96 -8.02
CA TYR A 192 -7.63 -15.42 -7.97
C TYR A 192 -8.98 -15.99 -7.60
N TRP A 193 -9.37 -17.07 -8.29
CA TRP A 193 -10.65 -17.75 -8.13
C TRP A 193 -10.46 -19.24 -7.85
N ASN A 194 -11.09 -19.73 -6.78
CA ASN A 194 -11.11 -21.16 -6.46
C ASN A 194 -12.19 -21.87 -7.30
N THR A 195 -11.77 -22.49 -8.38
CA THR A 195 -12.63 -23.16 -9.37
C THR A 195 -13.38 -24.36 -8.78
N GLN A 196 -12.81 -25.02 -7.78
CA GLN A 196 -13.48 -26.11 -7.08
C GLN A 196 -14.66 -25.60 -6.27
N LEU A 197 -14.48 -24.49 -5.53
CA LEU A 197 -15.57 -23.87 -4.78
C LEU A 197 -16.61 -23.25 -5.72
N MET A 198 -16.19 -22.63 -6.83
CA MET A 198 -17.12 -22.14 -7.86
C MET A 198 -18.05 -23.26 -8.30
N GLN A 199 -17.52 -24.41 -8.71
CA GLN A 199 -18.30 -25.55 -9.15
C GLN A 199 -19.19 -26.11 -8.03
N GLN A 200 -18.65 -26.22 -6.82
CA GLN A 200 -19.39 -26.70 -5.65
C GLN A 200 -20.62 -25.85 -5.35
N CYS A 201 -20.49 -24.52 -5.52
CA CYS A 201 -21.55 -23.55 -5.24
C CYS A 201 -22.36 -23.16 -6.49
N GLY A 202 -22.32 -23.97 -7.54
CA GLY A 202 -23.21 -23.82 -8.70
C GLY A 202 -22.77 -22.81 -9.75
N LEU A 203 -21.52 -22.25 -9.64
CA LEU A 203 -20.93 -21.37 -10.63
C LEU A 203 -20.21 -22.17 -11.72
N ASP A 204 -20.17 -21.64 -12.93
CA ASP A 204 -19.38 -22.17 -14.05
C ASP A 204 -17.93 -21.69 -13.94
N PRO A 205 -16.93 -22.57 -13.65
CA PRO A 205 -15.53 -22.17 -13.50
C PRO A 205 -14.88 -21.60 -14.76
N SER A 206 -15.51 -21.75 -15.92
CA SER A 206 -15.02 -21.17 -17.18
C SER A 206 -15.46 -19.72 -17.38
N LYS A 207 -16.37 -19.22 -16.54
CA LYS A 207 -16.90 -17.85 -16.59
C LYS A 207 -16.48 -17.08 -15.36
N ILE A 208 -15.27 -16.57 -15.40
CA ILE A 208 -14.73 -15.74 -14.33
C ILE A 208 -15.37 -14.34 -14.39
N PRO A 209 -15.99 -13.85 -13.30
CA PRO A 209 -16.52 -12.50 -13.23
C PRO A 209 -15.45 -11.43 -13.52
N THR A 210 -15.80 -10.44 -14.30
CA THR A 210 -14.95 -9.31 -14.69
C THR A 210 -15.58 -7.96 -14.35
N THR A 211 -16.91 -7.95 -14.18
CA THR A 211 -17.67 -6.75 -13.82
C THR A 211 -18.25 -6.84 -12.42
N TRP A 212 -18.59 -5.70 -11.81
CA TRP A 212 -19.24 -5.66 -10.50
C TRP A 212 -20.60 -6.37 -10.50
N ASP A 213 -21.37 -6.23 -11.55
CA ASP A 213 -22.67 -6.93 -11.65
C ASP A 213 -22.48 -8.45 -11.65
N GLU A 214 -21.55 -8.99 -12.44
CA GLU A 214 -21.20 -10.42 -12.44
C GLU A 214 -20.66 -10.88 -11.09
N TYR A 215 -19.87 -10.05 -10.41
CA TYR A 215 -19.29 -10.33 -9.10
C TYR A 215 -20.37 -10.49 -8.03
N PHE A 216 -21.33 -9.56 -7.97
CA PHE A 216 -22.42 -9.64 -6.99
C PHE A 216 -23.39 -10.79 -7.29
N GLU A 217 -23.70 -11.08 -8.56
CA GLU A 217 -24.49 -12.26 -8.94
C GLU A 217 -23.79 -13.57 -8.56
N ALA A 218 -22.47 -13.66 -8.73
CA ALA A 218 -21.71 -14.80 -8.25
C ALA A 218 -21.79 -14.95 -6.73
N GLY A 219 -21.65 -13.85 -5.99
CA GLY A 219 -21.77 -13.85 -4.53
C GLY A 219 -23.14 -14.29 -4.03
N LYS A 220 -24.21 -13.82 -4.65
CA LYS A 220 -25.57 -14.25 -4.37
C LYS A 220 -25.76 -15.76 -4.63
N THR A 221 -25.28 -16.24 -5.77
CA THR A 221 -25.34 -17.68 -6.08
C THR A 221 -24.61 -18.51 -5.02
N ILE A 222 -23.43 -18.07 -4.58
CA ILE A 222 -22.66 -18.75 -3.53
C ILE A 222 -23.45 -18.79 -2.22
N SER A 223 -24.00 -17.65 -1.78
CA SER A 223 -24.75 -17.57 -0.52
C SER A 223 -26.01 -18.45 -0.51
N GLU A 224 -26.68 -18.61 -1.67
CA GLU A 224 -27.85 -19.47 -1.83
C GLU A 224 -27.52 -20.98 -1.86
N GLN A 225 -26.35 -21.36 -2.35
CA GLN A 225 -25.98 -22.76 -2.63
C GLN A 225 -25.00 -23.37 -1.63
N CYS A 226 -24.24 -22.53 -0.91
CA CYS A 226 -23.15 -23.00 -0.05
C CYS A 226 -23.19 -22.32 1.33
N ASP A 227 -23.27 -23.11 2.38
CA ASP A 227 -23.15 -22.63 3.76
C ASP A 227 -21.68 -22.63 4.19
N GLY A 228 -21.21 -21.50 4.77
CA GLY A 228 -19.83 -21.33 5.24
C GLY A 228 -18.79 -21.13 4.13
N ILE A 229 -19.21 -20.94 2.89
CA ILE A 229 -18.38 -20.51 1.76
C ILE A 229 -18.81 -19.11 1.38
N TYR A 230 -17.85 -18.23 1.16
CA TYR A 230 -18.08 -16.82 0.89
C TYR A 230 -17.43 -16.41 -0.44
N LEU A 231 -17.94 -15.36 -1.07
CA LEU A 231 -17.31 -14.83 -2.28
C LEU A 231 -15.91 -14.31 -2.00
N SER A 232 -15.80 -13.34 -1.11
CA SER A 232 -14.53 -12.74 -0.68
C SER A 232 -14.70 -11.96 0.64
N THR A 233 -13.63 -11.31 1.11
CA THR A 233 -13.70 -10.38 2.23
C THR A 233 -13.80 -8.91 1.80
N THR A 234 -13.94 -8.63 0.50
CA THR A 234 -14.13 -7.26 -0.01
C THR A 234 -15.51 -6.75 0.39
N MET A 235 -15.57 -5.54 0.96
CA MET A 235 -16.81 -4.98 1.53
C MET A 235 -17.01 -3.49 1.21
N GLY A 236 -16.38 -2.94 0.15
CA GLY A 236 -16.51 -1.52 -0.21
C GLY A 236 -15.82 -0.58 0.77
N SER A 237 -14.74 -1.01 1.38
CA SER A 237 -13.96 -0.17 2.32
C SER A 237 -12.74 0.51 1.69
N ASN A 238 -12.50 0.28 0.40
CA ASN A 238 -11.40 0.86 -0.35
C ASN A 238 -11.91 1.86 -1.40
N THR A 239 -11.11 2.86 -1.73
CA THR A 239 -11.41 3.84 -2.78
C THR A 239 -11.60 3.19 -4.15
N GLU A 240 -10.81 2.16 -4.42
CA GLU A 240 -10.84 1.38 -5.65
C GLU A 240 -12.23 0.81 -5.93
N ASP A 241 -12.89 0.26 -4.90
CA ASP A 241 -14.22 -0.35 -5.01
C ASP A 241 -15.29 0.63 -5.54
N TYR A 242 -15.12 1.92 -5.27
CA TYR A 242 -16.04 2.98 -5.73
C TYR A 242 -15.66 3.53 -7.10
N VAL A 243 -14.39 3.83 -7.31
CA VAL A 243 -13.90 4.42 -8.56
C VAL A 243 -14.10 3.45 -9.72
N THR A 244 -13.79 2.17 -9.53
CA THR A 244 -13.99 1.12 -10.53
C THR A 244 -15.47 0.76 -10.76
N ALA A 245 -16.37 1.23 -9.87
CA ALA A 245 -17.82 1.17 -10.03
C ALA A 245 -18.42 2.50 -10.58
N GLY A 246 -17.59 3.39 -11.14
CA GLY A 246 -18.01 4.62 -11.79
C GLY A 246 -18.31 5.80 -10.87
N SER A 247 -18.01 5.71 -9.55
CA SER A 247 -18.12 6.85 -8.64
C SER A 247 -16.98 7.85 -8.86
N LYS A 248 -17.30 9.14 -8.85
CA LYS A 248 -16.29 10.20 -8.79
C LYS A 248 -15.83 10.38 -7.34
N PHE A 249 -14.74 9.76 -6.97
CA PHE A 249 -14.26 9.76 -5.60
C PHE A 249 -13.89 11.17 -5.10
N ILE A 250 -13.29 11.98 -5.97
CA ILE A 250 -12.97 13.38 -5.75
C ILE A 250 -13.37 14.20 -6.99
N ASN A 251 -13.70 15.48 -6.84
CA ASN A 251 -14.03 16.35 -7.97
C ASN A 251 -12.78 16.73 -8.78
N ASP A 252 -13.00 17.29 -9.99
CA ASP A 252 -11.95 17.49 -11.00
C ASP A 252 -10.85 18.49 -10.56
N ASP A 253 -11.14 19.42 -9.66
CA ASP A 253 -10.17 20.37 -9.10
C ASP A 253 -9.56 19.92 -7.77
N HIS A 254 -9.87 18.70 -7.34
CA HIS A 254 -9.39 18.07 -6.12
C HIS A 254 -9.71 18.84 -4.82
N SER A 255 -10.75 19.67 -4.85
CA SER A 255 -11.17 20.48 -3.71
C SER A 255 -12.23 19.82 -2.83
N LYS A 256 -12.84 18.73 -3.30
CA LYS A 256 -13.96 18.10 -2.60
C LYS A 256 -14.08 16.61 -2.91
N TYR A 257 -14.21 15.80 -1.87
CA TYR A 257 -14.62 14.40 -1.98
C TYR A 257 -16.10 14.29 -2.31
N THR A 258 -16.44 13.44 -3.28
CA THR A 258 -17.78 13.30 -3.86
C THR A 258 -18.26 11.85 -3.92
N PHE A 259 -17.55 10.90 -3.32
CA PHE A 259 -17.85 9.47 -3.40
C PHE A 259 -19.18 9.04 -2.74
N ASN A 260 -19.90 9.95 -2.12
CA ASN A 260 -21.29 9.79 -1.70
C ASN A 260 -22.31 10.09 -2.82
N ASP A 261 -21.86 10.03 -4.08
CA ASP A 261 -22.71 10.12 -5.27
C ASP A 261 -23.59 8.87 -5.46
N ALA A 262 -24.48 8.89 -6.47
CA ALA A 262 -25.39 7.78 -6.70
C ALA A 262 -24.69 6.45 -7.00
N ALA A 263 -23.54 6.50 -7.73
CA ALA A 263 -22.75 5.30 -8.06
C ALA A 263 -22.10 4.72 -6.79
N GLY A 264 -21.48 5.57 -5.97
CA GLY A 264 -20.88 5.15 -4.71
C GLY A 264 -21.90 4.56 -3.74
N VAL A 265 -23.07 5.18 -3.61
CA VAL A 265 -24.15 4.67 -2.75
C VAL A 265 -24.68 3.32 -3.25
N LYS A 266 -24.90 3.17 -4.57
CA LYS A 266 -25.28 1.89 -5.18
C LYS A 266 -24.25 0.82 -4.87
N GLN A 267 -22.98 1.13 -5.05
CA GLN A 267 -21.90 0.18 -4.82
C GLN A 267 -21.84 -0.29 -3.36
N LEU A 268 -21.92 0.63 -2.41
CA LEU A 268 -21.95 0.23 -0.99
C LEU A 268 -23.21 -0.56 -0.65
N GLN A 269 -24.38 -0.21 -1.23
CA GLN A 269 -25.60 -0.99 -1.02
C GLN A 269 -25.47 -2.42 -1.53
N ASN A 270 -24.87 -2.63 -2.71
CA ASN A 270 -24.62 -3.97 -3.23
C ASN A 270 -23.73 -4.82 -2.29
N PHE A 271 -22.71 -4.20 -1.67
CA PHE A 271 -21.90 -4.89 -0.66
C PHE A 271 -22.69 -5.21 0.62
N ILE A 272 -23.57 -4.31 1.07
CA ILE A 272 -24.45 -4.53 2.23
C ILE A 272 -25.39 -5.68 1.94
N ASP A 273 -26.03 -5.68 0.77
CA ASP A 273 -26.97 -6.75 0.36
C ASP A 273 -26.23 -8.09 0.31
N LEU A 274 -25.04 -8.16 -0.28
CA LEU A 274 -24.22 -9.37 -0.32
C LEU A 274 -23.79 -9.85 1.07
N TYR A 275 -23.48 -8.93 2.00
CA TYR A 275 -23.16 -9.28 3.39
C TYR A 275 -24.37 -9.83 4.11
N ASP A 276 -25.56 -9.23 3.97
CA ASP A 276 -26.81 -9.66 4.58
C ASP A 276 -27.28 -11.02 4.03
N GLU A 277 -26.99 -11.30 2.76
CA GLU A 277 -27.24 -12.59 2.10
C GLU A 277 -26.22 -13.68 2.49
N GLY A 278 -25.14 -13.33 3.21
CA GLY A 278 -24.13 -14.27 3.66
C GLY A 278 -23.01 -14.55 2.65
N GLY A 279 -22.85 -13.71 1.63
CA GLY A 279 -21.78 -13.85 0.63
C GLY A 279 -20.42 -13.24 1.07
N ILE A 280 -20.39 -12.52 2.19
CA ILE A 280 -19.20 -11.97 2.84
C ILE A 280 -19.13 -12.49 4.28
N PRO A 281 -17.98 -13.01 4.77
CA PRO A 281 -17.89 -13.52 6.13
C PRO A 281 -18.00 -12.40 7.17
N PRO A 282 -18.63 -12.63 8.34
CA PRO A 282 -18.76 -11.64 9.40
C PRO A 282 -17.40 -11.06 9.88
N GLU A 283 -16.36 -11.87 9.84
CA GLU A 283 -15.00 -11.51 10.21
C GLU A 283 -14.36 -10.48 9.26
N ALA A 284 -14.95 -10.28 8.06
CA ALA A 284 -14.46 -9.27 7.10
C ALA A 284 -14.49 -7.84 7.68
N LEU A 285 -15.39 -7.56 8.62
CA LEU A 285 -15.51 -6.24 9.25
C LEU A 285 -14.26 -5.81 10.03
N ASP A 286 -13.46 -6.76 10.49
CA ASP A 286 -12.23 -6.54 11.26
C ASP A 286 -11.01 -7.21 10.59
N SER A 287 -11.14 -7.72 9.34
CA SER A 287 -10.08 -8.49 8.70
C SER A 287 -8.98 -7.61 8.09
N SER A 288 -7.74 -8.08 8.20
CA SER A 288 -6.58 -7.56 7.49
C SER A 288 -6.33 -8.33 6.19
N TRP A 289 -5.45 -7.81 5.34
CA TRP A 289 -5.00 -8.52 4.13
C TRP A 289 -4.45 -9.93 4.42
N SER A 290 -3.69 -10.10 5.49
CA SER A 290 -3.15 -11.41 5.89
C SER A 290 -4.25 -12.39 6.26
N GLN A 291 -5.30 -11.93 6.93
CA GLN A 291 -6.47 -12.76 7.25
C GLN A 291 -7.25 -13.19 6.01
N GLN A 292 -7.36 -12.32 4.99
CA GLN A 292 -7.98 -12.69 3.71
C GLN A 292 -7.22 -13.85 3.04
N ALA A 293 -5.89 -13.78 2.99
CA ALA A 293 -5.08 -14.87 2.46
C ALA A 293 -5.27 -16.19 3.22
N ASP A 294 -5.38 -16.13 4.55
CA ASP A 294 -5.66 -17.30 5.39
C ASP A 294 -7.05 -17.90 5.11
N PHE A 295 -8.08 -17.08 4.94
CA PHE A 295 -9.43 -17.55 4.56
C PHE A 295 -9.42 -18.23 3.19
N PHE A 296 -8.72 -17.62 2.21
CA PHE A 296 -8.62 -18.18 0.86
C PHE A 296 -7.85 -19.52 0.86
N GLN A 297 -6.72 -19.59 1.56
CA GLN A 297 -5.91 -20.81 1.65
C GLN A 297 -6.63 -21.95 2.39
N ARG A 298 -7.50 -21.63 3.35
CA ARG A 298 -8.34 -22.62 4.04
C ARG A 298 -9.52 -23.10 3.21
N GLY A 299 -9.75 -22.54 2.03
CA GLY A 299 -10.84 -22.93 1.14
C GLY A 299 -12.21 -22.46 1.62
N THR A 300 -12.31 -21.28 2.23
CA THR A 300 -13.57 -20.65 2.64
C THR A 300 -13.95 -19.46 1.78
N LEU A 301 -13.04 -18.96 0.94
CA LEU A 301 -13.31 -17.89 -0.04
C LEU A 301 -13.23 -18.43 -1.47
N VAL A 302 -14.15 -17.99 -2.33
CA VAL A 302 -14.15 -18.27 -3.76
C VAL A 302 -13.19 -17.35 -4.51
N ALA A 303 -13.10 -16.08 -4.13
CA ALA A 303 -12.27 -15.09 -4.80
C ALA A 303 -11.36 -14.32 -3.83
N MET A 304 -10.18 -13.96 -4.31
CA MET A 304 -9.23 -13.11 -3.59
C MET A 304 -8.42 -12.28 -4.58
N ALA A 305 -8.37 -10.96 -4.36
CA ALA A 305 -7.39 -10.13 -5.05
C ALA A 305 -5.97 -10.51 -4.60
N GLY A 306 -5.01 -10.54 -5.51
CA GLY A 306 -3.64 -10.92 -5.19
C GLY A 306 -2.61 -10.15 -6.04
N SER A 307 -1.32 -10.34 -5.79
CA SER A 307 -0.27 -9.89 -6.70
C SER A 307 -0.13 -10.87 -7.88
N ALA A 308 0.49 -10.42 -8.98
CA ALA A 308 0.79 -11.28 -10.11
C ALA A 308 1.57 -12.55 -9.73
N TYR A 309 2.31 -12.50 -8.64
CA TYR A 309 3.19 -13.57 -8.17
C TYR A 309 2.64 -14.35 -6.98
N SER A 310 1.40 -14.10 -6.55
CA SER A 310 0.76 -14.88 -5.48
C SER A 310 0.62 -16.36 -5.82
N ALA A 311 0.55 -16.70 -7.12
CA ALA A 311 0.50 -18.08 -7.61
C ALA A 311 1.68 -18.94 -7.13
N ASP A 312 2.89 -18.37 -7.13
CA ASP A 312 4.10 -19.07 -6.63
C ASP A 312 3.97 -19.41 -5.13
N GLY A 313 3.42 -18.50 -4.35
CA GLY A 313 3.16 -18.72 -2.93
C GLY A 313 2.11 -19.82 -2.71
N PHE A 314 1.03 -19.84 -3.47
CA PHE A 314 0.01 -20.91 -3.41
C PHE A 314 0.58 -22.26 -3.83
N LYS A 315 1.40 -22.30 -4.87
CA LYS A 315 2.07 -23.52 -5.33
C LYS A 315 2.95 -24.16 -4.27
N GLN A 316 3.68 -23.34 -3.50
CA GLN A 316 4.58 -23.80 -2.46
C GLN A 316 3.85 -24.16 -1.15
N ASN A 317 2.90 -23.33 -0.72
CA ASN A 317 2.31 -23.43 0.61
C ASN A 317 0.95 -24.15 0.62
N SER A 318 0.24 -24.20 -0.51
CA SER A 318 -1.11 -24.74 -0.63
C SER A 318 -1.30 -25.44 -1.99
N PRO A 319 -0.55 -26.52 -2.29
CA PRO A 319 -0.49 -27.13 -3.62
C PRO A 319 -1.85 -27.74 -4.07
N ASP A 320 -2.71 -28.11 -3.15
CA ASP A 320 -4.03 -28.62 -3.50
C ASP A 320 -5.01 -27.49 -3.88
N LEU A 321 -4.92 -26.34 -3.23
CA LEU A 321 -5.61 -25.13 -3.66
C LEU A 321 -5.09 -24.69 -5.04
N TYR A 322 -3.78 -24.64 -5.23
CA TYR A 322 -3.13 -24.19 -6.48
C TYR A 322 -3.67 -24.92 -7.72
N LYS A 323 -3.92 -26.23 -7.64
CA LYS A 323 -4.47 -27.03 -8.75
C LYS A 323 -5.87 -26.62 -9.17
N ASN A 324 -6.58 -25.94 -8.29
CA ASN A 324 -7.96 -25.51 -8.45
C ASN A 324 -8.07 -23.97 -8.56
N LEU A 325 -7.01 -23.28 -8.94
CA LEU A 325 -7.06 -21.85 -9.16
C LEU A 325 -7.23 -21.48 -10.62
N ALA A 326 -8.06 -20.46 -10.85
CA ALA A 326 -8.07 -19.65 -12.04
C ALA A 326 -7.74 -18.20 -11.70
N VAL A 327 -7.41 -17.40 -12.70
CA VAL A 327 -7.18 -15.95 -12.55
C VAL A 327 -8.05 -15.19 -13.54
N GLY A 328 -8.56 -14.05 -13.10
CA GLY A 328 -9.26 -13.07 -13.90
C GLY A 328 -8.75 -11.66 -13.63
N PRO A 329 -9.11 -10.66 -14.43
CA PRO A 329 -8.75 -9.27 -14.18
C PRO A 329 -9.34 -8.78 -12.85
N ARG A 330 -8.91 -7.60 -12.41
CA ARG A 330 -9.60 -6.87 -11.34
C ARG A 330 -11.03 -6.59 -11.75
N ILE A 331 -11.93 -6.61 -10.77
CA ILE A 331 -13.34 -6.31 -11.02
C ILE A 331 -13.51 -4.81 -11.23
N THR A 332 -14.18 -4.45 -12.33
CA THR A 332 -14.48 -3.05 -12.68
C THR A 332 -15.88 -2.94 -13.27
N ASP A 333 -16.38 -1.73 -13.49
CA ASP A 333 -17.73 -1.54 -14.06
C ASP A 333 -17.80 -2.00 -15.53
N ASP A 334 -16.75 -1.74 -16.29
CA ASP A 334 -16.64 -2.06 -17.72
C ASP A 334 -15.76 -3.29 -18.04
N GLY A 335 -15.17 -3.91 -17.03
CA GLY A 335 -14.27 -5.06 -17.17
C GLY A 335 -12.89 -4.73 -17.77
N THR A 336 -12.54 -3.47 -17.96
CA THR A 336 -11.32 -3.06 -18.68
C THR A 336 -10.43 -2.07 -17.95
N SER A 337 -11.00 -1.16 -17.14
CA SER A 337 -10.25 -0.07 -16.49
C SER A 337 -9.79 -0.44 -15.09
N ALA A 338 -8.55 -0.90 -14.96
CA ALA A 338 -7.99 -1.31 -13.67
C ALA A 338 -7.39 -0.14 -12.89
N SER A 339 -7.51 -0.19 -11.57
CA SER A 339 -6.73 0.64 -10.65
C SER A 339 -5.42 -0.07 -10.30
N VAL A 340 -4.31 0.67 -10.37
CA VAL A 340 -2.97 0.16 -10.04
C VAL A 340 -2.31 1.03 -8.96
N SER A 341 -1.42 0.43 -8.19
CA SER A 341 -0.66 1.13 -7.15
C SER A 341 0.77 1.40 -7.62
N TYR A 342 1.21 2.63 -7.47
CA TYR A 342 2.56 3.08 -7.81
C TYR A 342 3.39 3.31 -6.55
N GLU A 343 4.63 2.87 -6.60
CA GLU A 343 5.68 3.31 -5.69
C GLU A 343 6.53 4.38 -6.38
N MET A 344 7.04 5.33 -5.63
CA MET A 344 7.60 6.57 -6.17
C MET A 344 8.80 7.03 -5.35
N LEU A 345 9.67 7.81 -5.98
CA LEU A 345 10.79 8.47 -5.31
C LEU A 345 10.54 9.98 -5.23
N GLY A 346 10.29 10.50 -4.03
CA GLY A 346 10.19 11.93 -3.76
C GLY A 346 11.56 12.56 -3.58
N ILE A 347 11.74 13.78 -4.07
CA ILE A 347 12.97 14.56 -3.93
C ILE A 347 12.76 15.66 -2.89
N SER A 348 13.60 15.69 -1.85
CA SER A 348 13.47 16.66 -0.77
C SER A 348 13.76 18.08 -1.24
N SER A 349 12.87 19.03 -0.89
CA SER A 349 13.12 20.46 -1.06
C SER A 349 14.24 20.99 -0.15
N GLN A 350 14.66 20.18 0.84
CA GLN A 350 15.72 20.49 1.79
C GLN A 350 17.09 19.97 1.34
N SER A 351 17.15 19.26 0.19
CA SER A 351 18.41 18.74 -0.37
C SER A 351 19.39 19.87 -0.66
N LYS A 352 20.65 19.65 -0.32
CA LYS A 352 21.75 20.56 -0.67
C LYS A 352 22.26 20.38 -2.09
N HIS A 353 21.93 19.24 -2.70
CA HIS A 353 22.33 18.83 -4.04
C HIS A 353 21.15 18.28 -4.82
N PRO A 354 20.08 19.08 -5.05
CA PRO A 354 18.85 18.61 -5.67
C PRO A 354 19.07 18.11 -7.10
N ASP A 355 20.00 18.70 -7.84
CA ASP A 355 20.43 18.26 -9.16
C ASP A 355 20.93 16.81 -9.15
N VAL A 356 21.80 16.48 -8.21
CA VAL A 356 22.35 15.12 -8.05
C VAL A 356 21.30 14.15 -7.53
N ALA A 357 20.43 14.60 -6.62
CA ALA A 357 19.34 13.77 -6.10
C ALA A 357 18.35 13.38 -7.23
N ILE A 358 17.99 14.33 -8.08
CA ILE A 358 17.13 14.05 -9.26
C ILE A 358 17.84 13.11 -10.24
N ASP A 359 19.14 13.33 -10.51
CA ASP A 359 19.91 12.49 -11.41
C ASP A 359 20.01 11.04 -10.92
N PHE A 360 20.33 10.85 -9.64
CA PHE A 360 20.35 9.50 -9.04
C PHE A 360 18.96 8.87 -9.00
N ALA A 361 17.91 9.61 -8.67
CA ALA A 361 16.55 9.08 -8.68
C ALA A 361 16.11 8.67 -10.11
N ARG A 362 16.45 9.44 -11.14
CA ARG A 362 16.24 9.04 -12.55
C ARG A 362 17.06 7.81 -12.92
N TYR A 363 18.28 7.67 -12.40
CA TYR A 363 19.09 6.47 -12.60
C TYR A 363 18.42 5.25 -11.98
N VAL A 364 17.94 5.33 -10.74
CA VAL A 364 17.19 4.24 -10.07
C VAL A 364 15.93 3.86 -10.86
N THR A 365 15.23 4.86 -11.39
CA THR A 365 13.94 4.69 -12.06
C THR A 365 14.02 4.60 -13.58
N ASN A 366 15.21 4.48 -14.18
CA ASN A 366 15.35 4.25 -15.60
C ASN A 366 14.88 2.83 -16.00
N VAL A 367 14.64 2.61 -17.28
CA VAL A 367 14.11 1.34 -17.81
C VAL A 367 14.94 0.14 -17.39
N GLU A 368 16.28 0.23 -17.51
CA GLU A 368 17.18 -0.87 -17.25
C GLU A 368 17.16 -1.28 -15.77
N ASN A 369 17.27 -0.31 -14.88
CA ASN A 369 17.30 -0.55 -13.44
C ASN A 369 15.92 -0.95 -12.90
N GLN A 370 14.82 -0.39 -13.41
CA GLN A 370 13.49 -0.88 -13.05
C GLN A 370 13.31 -2.34 -13.44
N ILE A 371 13.60 -2.73 -14.68
CA ILE A 371 13.48 -4.13 -15.12
C ILE A 371 14.34 -5.07 -14.27
N ALA A 372 15.57 -4.65 -13.93
CA ALA A 372 16.45 -5.45 -13.08
C ALA A 372 15.89 -5.64 -11.66
N PHE A 373 15.29 -4.60 -11.08
CA PHE A 373 14.61 -4.66 -9.80
C PHE A 373 13.32 -5.48 -9.87
N ASP A 374 12.49 -5.23 -10.88
CA ASP A 374 11.18 -5.84 -11.04
C ASP A 374 11.25 -7.37 -11.17
N LYS A 375 12.26 -7.87 -11.89
CA LYS A 375 12.55 -9.32 -11.96
C LYS A 375 12.88 -9.94 -10.61
N LYS A 376 13.41 -9.16 -9.65
CA LYS A 376 13.71 -9.61 -8.28
C LYS A 376 12.52 -9.40 -7.33
N ALA A 377 11.87 -8.24 -7.44
CA ALA A 377 10.81 -7.81 -6.53
C ALA A 377 9.44 -8.37 -6.91
N ALA A 378 9.31 -8.86 -8.15
CA ALA A 378 8.03 -9.32 -8.68
C ALA A 378 6.99 -8.18 -8.77
N VAL A 379 7.41 -7.05 -9.33
CA VAL A 379 6.62 -5.85 -9.62
C VAL A 379 6.76 -5.49 -11.10
N PHE A 380 6.24 -4.34 -11.52
CA PHE A 380 6.23 -3.95 -12.93
C PHE A 380 6.81 -2.56 -13.13
N PRO A 381 7.47 -2.30 -14.28
CA PRO A 381 8.07 -1.01 -14.53
C PRO A 381 7.01 0.08 -14.81
N SER A 382 7.25 1.24 -14.24
CA SER A 382 6.54 2.47 -14.59
C SER A 382 7.18 3.20 -15.77
N ALA A 383 8.43 2.86 -16.09
CA ALA A 383 9.22 3.47 -17.16
C ALA A 383 8.76 2.98 -18.53
N LYS A 384 8.66 3.93 -19.48
CA LYS A 384 8.28 3.68 -20.88
C LYS A 384 9.22 2.69 -21.55
N GLY A 385 8.67 1.69 -22.21
CA GLY A 385 9.44 0.63 -22.86
C GLY A 385 9.81 -0.53 -21.91
N GLY A 386 9.62 -0.38 -20.58
CA GLY A 386 9.95 -1.45 -19.63
C GLY A 386 9.14 -2.73 -19.86
N LEU A 387 7.85 -2.59 -20.19
CA LEU A 387 6.97 -3.73 -20.53
C LEU A 387 7.30 -4.37 -21.90
N ASP A 388 8.22 -3.81 -22.65
CA ASP A 388 8.71 -4.39 -23.91
C ASP A 388 9.93 -5.28 -23.74
N ASP A 389 10.43 -5.48 -22.52
CA ASP A 389 11.53 -6.41 -22.22
C ASP A 389 11.14 -7.85 -22.56
N GLU A 390 12.13 -8.65 -22.98
CA GLU A 390 11.92 -10.07 -23.35
C GLU A 390 11.35 -10.90 -22.20
N TYR A 391 11.58 -10.49 -20.95
CA TYR A 391 10.99 -11.12 -19.77
C TYR A 391 9.46 -11.07 -19.79
N TYR A 392 8.89 -9.94 -20.25
CA TYR A 392 7.43 -9.76 -20.32
C TYR A 392 6.83 -10.22 -21.67
N LYS A 393 7.64 -10.44 -22.70
CA LYS A 393 7.18 -10.96 -24.01
C LYS A 393 7.03 -12.46 -24.07
N ASN A 394 7.85 -13.19 -23.31
CA ASN A 394 7.92 -14.66 -23.36
C ASN A 394 7.15 -15.32 -22.19
N ILE A 395 5.91 -14.89 -21.96
CA ILE A 395 5.06 -15.41 -20.91
C ILE A 395 4.42 -16.72 -21.36
N ASP A 396 4.59 -17.77 -20.55
CA ASP A 396 3.91 -19.04 -20.75
C ASP A 396 2.47 -19.01 -20.19
N GLU A 397 1.54 -18.56 -21.00
CA GLU A 397 0.11 -18.48 -20.63
C GLU A 397 -0.55 -19.85 -20.44
N SER A 398 0.15 -20.97 -20.62
CA SER A 398 -0.37 -22.31 -20.25
C SER A 398 -0.36 -22.53 -18.73
N THR A 399 0.46 -21.77 -18.00
CA THR A 399 0.59 -21.84 -16.54
C THR A 399 -0.31 -20.81 -15.84
N LEU A 400 -0.63 -21.03 -14.55
CA LEU A 400 -1.38 -20.07 -13.74
C LEU A 400 -0.57 -18.77 -13.55
N GLU A 401 0.72 -18.91 -13.30
CA GLU A 401 1.68 -17.82 -13.14
C GLU A 401 1.74 -16.94 -14.39
N GLY A 402 1.86 -17.56 -15.56
CA GLY A 402 1.90 -16.83 -16.82
C GLY A 402 0.59 -16.10 -17.14
N LYS A 403 -0.56 -16.73 -16.85
CA LYS A 403 -1.87 -16.06 -16.98
C LYS A 403 -1.98 -14.87 -16.03
N ALA A 404 -1.57 -15.04 -14.77
CA ALA A 404 -1.59 -13.96 -13.78
C ALA A 404 -0.72 -12.79 -14.23
N LEU A 405 0.49 -13.08 -14.70
CA LEU A 405 1.42 -12.09 -15.21
C LEU A 405 0.86 -11.36 -16.44
N LYS A 406 0.31 -12.10 -17.40
CA LYS A 406 -0.28 -11.51 -18.62
C LYS A 406 -1.44 -10.57 -18.33
N ILE A 407 -2.39 -11.00 -17.48
CA ILE A 407 -3.51 -10.16 -17.05
C ILE A 407 -3.00 -8.88 -16.38
N THR A 408 -2.03 -9.00 -15.48
CA THR A 408 -1.47 -7.84 -14.78
C THR A 408 -0.76 -6.89 -15.73
N LEU A 409 0.01 -7.39 -16.70
CA LEU A 409 0.64 -6.54 -17.71
C LEU A 409 -0.37 -5.73 -18.53
N ASP A 410 -1.49 -6.33 -18.89
CA ASP A 410 -2.54 -5.64 -19.61
C ASP A 410 -3.22 -4.57 -18.73
N GLN A 411 -3.41 -4.84 -17.44
CA GLN A 411 -3.88 -3.86 -16.47
C GLN A 411 -2.90 -2.69 -16.28
N VAL A 412 -1.60 -2.96 -16.14
CA VAL A 412 -0.57 -1.93 -15.95
C VAL A 412 -0.45 -0.99 -17.14
N LYS A 413 -0.62 -1.50 -18.37
CA LYS A 413 -0.56 -0.68 -19.59
C LYS A 413 -1.63 0.41 -19.65
N THR A 414 -2.81 0.12 -19.15
CA THR A 414 -3.99 0.99 -19.20
C THR A 414 -4.42 1.51 -17.85
N GLY A 415 -3.81 0.99 -16.78
CA GLY A 415 -4.15 1.27 -15.41
C GLY A 415 -3.87 2.72 -14.98
N TYR A 416 -4.65 3.17 -14.02
CA TYR A 416 -4.52 4.47 -13.39
C TYR A 416 -4.54 4.34 -11.87
N SER A 417 -4.04 5.35 -11.16
CA SER A 417 -4.18 5.36 -9.70
C SER A 417 -5.58 5.86 -9.34
N SER A 418 -6.38 5.00 -8.74
CA SER A 418 -7.72 5.37 -8.23
C SER A 418 -7.67 6.00 -6.84
N ARG A 419 -6.51 5.99 -6.19
CA ARG A 419 -6.33 6.62 -4.89
C ARG A 419 -6.07 8.11 -5.08
N PRO A 420 -7.01 8.99 -4.69
CA PRO A 420 -6.68 10.40 -4.62
C PRO A 420 -5.58 10.58 -3.57
N SER A 421 -4.53 11.29 -3.96
CA SER A 421 -3.39 11.56 -3.06
C SER A 421 -3.84 12.28 -1.79
N GLU A 422 -4.94 13.01 -1.85
CA GLU A 422 -5.52 13.80 -0.78
C GLU A 422 -6.15 12.99 0.36
N LEU A 423 -6.54 11.72 0.11
CA LEU A 423 -7.02 10.80 1.15
C LEU A 423 -5.86 10.15 1.92
N THR A 424 -4.91 10.94 2.28
CA THR A 424 -3.59 10.48 2.63
C THR A 424 -3.39 10.26 4.11
N ASP A 425 -4.21 10.84 4.94
CA ASP A 425 -4.11 10.46 6.33
C ASP A 425 -4.86 9.14 6.56
N ASN A 426 -4.19 8.19 7.18
CA ASN A 426 -4.76 6.94 7.64
C ASN A 426 -6.12 7.11 8.37
N ASN A 427 -6.45 8.32 8.81
CA ASN A 427 -7.69 8.63 9.50
C ASN A 427 -8.86 8.73 8.54
N GLY A 428 -8.67 9.25 7.30
CA GLY A 428 -9.70 9.28 6.26
C GLY A 428 -10.13 7.87 5.86
N TYR A 429 -9.15 6.99 5.60
CA TYR A 429 -9.41 5.57 5.33
C TYR A 429 -10.06 4.86 6.51
N LYS A 430 -9.52 5.01 7.71
CA LYS A 430 -10.09 4.41 8.92
C LYS A 430 -11.52 4.87 9.17
N ASN A 431 -11.81 6.15 8.88
CA ASN A 431 -13.18 6.66 9.00
C ASN A 431 -14.11 6.02 7.96
N LEU A 432 -13.70 5.93 6.68
CA LEU A 432 -14.48 5.25 5.65
C LEU A 432 -14.76 3.80 6.05
N GLN A 433 -13.73 3.04 6.42
CA GLN A 433 -13.87 1.65 6.88
C GLN A 433 -14.84 1.52 8.07
N GLN A 434 -14.74 2.43 9.05
CA GLN A 434 -15.64 2.43 10.19
C GLN A 434 -17.09 2.72 9.79
N GLN A 435 -17.33 3.68 8.89
CA GLN A 435 -18.69 3.99 8.43
C GLN A 435 -19.26 2.82 7.62
N VAL A 436 -18.46 2.20 6.75
CA VAL A 436 -18.85 0.99 6.01
C VAL A 436 -19.21 -0.14 6.97
N ALA A 437 -18.37 -0.45 7.96
CA ALA A 437 -18.65 -1.49 8.94
C ALA A 437 -19.95 -1.23 9.74
N LEU A 438 -20.26 0.03 10.06
CA LEU A 438 -21.53 0.40 10.70
C LEU A 438 -22.74 0.18 9.76
N ALA A 439 -22.58 0.42 8.46
CA ALA A 439 -23.63 0.17 7.48
C ALA A 439 -23.86 -1.33 7.29
N MET A 440 -22.78 -2.14 7.18
CA MET A 440 -22.86 -3.61 7.14
C MET A 440 -23.58 -4.20 8.36
N GLN A 441 -23.42 -3.57 9.53
CA GLN A 441 -24.10 -3.97 10.77
C GLN A 441 -25.55 -3.47 10.85
N GLY A 442 -26.12 -2.86 9.81
CA GLY A 442 -27.46 -2.29 9.80
C GLY A 442 -27.67 -1.08 10.71
N LYS A 443 -26.59 -0.46 11.22
CA LYS A 443 -26.67 0.72 12.13
C LYS A 443 -26.89 2.03 11.40
N GLN A 444 -26.73 2.05 10.09
CA GLN A 444 -26.97 3.19 9.21
C GLN A 444 -27.14 2.70 7.75
N THR A 445 -27.72 3.55 6.89
CA THR A 445 -27.83 3.25 5.46
C THR A 445 -26.52 3.48 4.72
N ALA A 446 -26.37 2.95 3.49
CA ALA A 446 -25.25 3.23 2.60
C ALA A 446 -25.04 4.74 2.40
N GLN A 447 -26.13 5.48 2.11
CA GLN A 447 -26.08 6.94 1.97
C GLN A 447 -25.54 7.63 3.23
N GLN A 448 -26.07 7.27 4.42
CA GLN A 448 -25.61 7.85 5.68
C GLN A 448 -24.15 7.57 5.98
N ALA A 449 -23.68 6.36 5.63
CA ALA A 449 -22.29 5.97 5.81
C ALA A 449 -21.36 6.84 4.94
N LEU A 450 -21.67 6.92 3.65
CA LEU A 450 -20.85 7.68 2.71
C LEU A 450 -20.95 9.21 2.95
N ASP A 451 -22.09 9.73 3.35
CA ASP A 451 -22.23 11.16 3.72
C ASP A 451 -21.34 11.52 4.90
N LYS A 452 -21.28 10.66 5.93
CA LYS A 452 -20.42 10.87 7.10
C LYS A 452 -18.93 10.75 6.74
N ALA A 453 -18.58 9.76 5.95
CA ALA A 453 -17.21 9.55 5.50
C ALA A 453 -16.73 10.70 4.59
N ALA A 454 -17.54 11.11 3.61
CA ALA A 454 -17.22 12.22 2.72
C ALA A 454 -17.15 13.56 3.50
N LYS A 455 -18.04 13.79 4.46
CA LYS A 455 -17.98 14.97 5.33
C LYS A 455 -16.66 14.99 6.11
N PHE A 456 -16.31 13.89 6.75
CA PHE A 456 -15.04 13.78 7.50
C PHE A 456 -13.82 14.04 6.60
N ALA A 457 -13.78 13.41 5.43
CA ALA A 457 -12.72 13.62 4.46
C ALA A 457 -12.60 15.08 4.00
N ASN A 458 -13.76 15.73 3.72
CA ASN A 458 -13.80 17.14 3.32
C ASN A 458 -13.39 18.11 4.43
N GLU A 459 -13.72 17.82 5.69
CA GLU A 459 -13.22 18.60 6.83
C GLU A 459 -11.70 18.54 6.96
N LYS A 460 -11.08 17.42 6.56
CA LYS A 460 -9.62 17.25 6.54
C LYS A 460 -8.95 17.92 5.36
N LEU A 461 -9.62 18.01 4.21
CA LEU A 461 -9.10 18.76 3.07
C LEU A 461 -8.89 20.25 3.38
N THR A 462 -9.68 20.82 4.27
CA THR A 462 -9.66 22.26 4.60
C THR A 462 -8.75 22.60 5.78
N GLN A 463 -8.15 21.63 6.43
CA GLN A 463 -7.19 21.80 7.53
C GLN A 463 -5.74 21.69 7.02
#